data_f513d9d6003f57b6ad7fca034df8f356
#
_entry.id   f513d9d6003f57b6ad7fca034df8f356
#
_cell.length_a   1.000
_cell.length_b   1.000
_cell.length_c   1.000
_cell.angle_alpha   90.00
_cell.angle_beta   90.00
_cell.angle_gamma   90.00
#
_symmetry.space_group_name_H-M   'P 1'
#
loop_
_entity.id
_entity.type
_entity.pdbx_description
1 polymer ?
#
loop_
_entity_poly.entity_id
_entity_poly.type
_entity_poly.pdbx_seq_one_letter_code
_entity_poly.pdbx_strand_id
1 'polypeptide(L)'
;MSKNLTPRSQDYSKWYNELVVKADLAENSAVRGCMVIKPYGYAIWEKMQAELDRMFKETGHQNAYFPLFVPKSLFEAEEKNAEGFAKECAVVTHYRLQNDPDNLGKLRVDPKAKLEEELVVRPTSEAIIWNTFKGWVQSYRDLPLLINQWANVVRWEMRTRLFLRTAEFLWQEGHTAHATKGEAIEEAKLMNSVYANFAENFMAIPVIQGVKTESERFAGAEETYCIEALMQDGKALQAGTSHFLGQNFAKAFDVKFANSEGKQDYVWATSWGVSTRLMGALIMTHSDDKGLVLPPNLAPYQVVIVPIYKSEEQLAEITTKAEAIMSALRAENISVKYDHRTTQRPGAKFAQHELQGVPLRLAIGPKDLESGTVELARRDTLTKQVVDLDNLTATVKTLITEIQTALFQKALDFRANHITQVDSFDAFKTVLEEKTGFISAHWDGTPETEDKIKELTKATIRCIPIDSKLEDGVCVYSGKPSTQRVLFAKAY
;
A
#
# COMPACT_ATOMS: atom_id res chain seq x y z
N MET A 1 13.04 20.39 20.45
CA MET A 1 14.24 19.77 19.86
C MET A 1 13.76 18.91 18.70
N SER A 2 14.17 19.20 17.48
CA SER A 2 13.94 18.27 16.38
C SER A 2 14.68 16.97 16.73
N LYS A 3 13.94 15.89 16.93
CA LYS A 3 14.55 14.57 17.10
C LYS A 3 15.19 14.23 15.75
N ASN A 4 16.47 14.45 15.59
CA ASN A 4 17.18 14.17 14.36
C ASN A 4 16.94 12.71 13.97
N LEU A 5 16.52 12.52 12.74
CA LEU A 5 16.46 11.20 12.11
C LEU A 5 17.88 10.74 11.78
N THR A 6 18.11 9.45 11.86
CA THR A 6 19.31 8.87 11.26
C THR A 6 19.31 9.18 9.75
N PRO A 7 20.39 9.73 9.16
CA PRO A 7 20.42 10.00 7.73
C PRO A 7 20.20 8.71 6.89
N ARG A 8 19.46 8.81 5.79
CA ARG A 8 19.20 7.67 4.87
C ARG A 8 20.48 7.05 4.35
N SER A 9 21.48 7.89 4.09
CA SER A 9 22.81 7.44 3.60
C SER A 9 23.60 6.65 4.63
N GLN A 10 23.32 6.83 5.93
CA GLN A 10 24.00 6.12 7.01
C GLN A 10 23.33 4.77 7.30
N ASP A 11 21.99 4.75 7.45
CA ASP A 11 21.19 3.56 7.71
C ASP A 11 19.74 3.78 7.29
N TYR A 12 19.41 3.34 6.08
CA TYR A 12 18.08 3.52 5.49
C TYR A 12 16.99 2.78 6.28
N SER A 13 17.32 1.60 6.82
CA SER A 13 16.36 0.81 7.62
C SER A 13 16.04 1.49 8.94
N LYS A 14 17.05 2.01 9.61
CA LYS A 14 16.89 2.74 10.87
C LYS A 14 16.14 4.04 10.65
N TRP A 15 16.51 4.81 9.61
CA TRP A 15 15.79 6.01 9.20
C TRP A 15 14.28 5.74 9.04
N TYR A 16 13.92 4.70 8.29
CA TYR A 16 12.52 4.34 8.05
C TYR A 16 11.77 4.07 9.35
N ASN A 17 12.32 3.21 10.22
CA ASN A 17 11.68 2.85 11.49
C ASN A 17 11.55 4.06 12.42
N GLU A 18 12.58 4.88 12.51
CA GLU A 18 12.54 6.13 13.30
C GLU A 18 11.50 7.10 12.76
N LEU A 19 11.41 7.25 11.44
CA LEU A 19 10.46 8.16 10.80
C LEU A 19 9.02 7.75 11.06
N VAL A 20 8.68 6.47 10.90
CA VAL A 20 7.33 5.96 11.17
C VAL A 20 6.88 6.29 12.59
N VAL A 21 7.74 6.08 13.57
CA VAL A 21 7.42 6.34 15.00
C VAL A 21 7.40 7.84 15.31
N LYS A 22 8.43 8.58 14.90
CA LYS A 22 8.58 10.00 15.23
C LYS A 22 7.55 10.92 14.54
N ALA A 23 7.08 10.53 13.36
CA ALA A 23 6.04 11.26 12.64
C ALA A 23 4.61 10.89 13.09
N ASP A 24 4.47 10.10 14.16
CA ASP A 24 3.19 9.66 14.72
C ASP A 24 2.34 8.83 13.75
N LEU A 25 2.97 7.98 12.93
CA LEU A 25 2.24 7.12 11.99
C LEU A 25 1.82 5.79 12.62
N ALA A 26 2.76 5.09 13.23
CA ALA A 26 2.53 3.81 13.88
C ALA A 26 3.60 3.49 14.92
N GLU A 27 3.31 2.53 15.78
CA GLU A 27 4.23 1.98 16.77
C GLU A 27 3.96 0.50 17.00
N ASN A 28 4.90 -0.20 17.62
CA ASN A 28 4.69 -1.59 18.00
C ASN A 28 3.65 -1.70 19.11
N SER A 29 2.75 -2.67 18.99
CA SER A 29 1.77 -2.97 20.04
C SER A 29 2.36 -3.90 21.12
N ALA A 30 1.55 -4.22 22.12
CA ALA A 30 1.87 -5.27 23.10
C ALA A 30 1.91 -6.68 22.48
N VAL A 31 1.31 -6.86 21.30
CA VAL A 31 1.35 -8.12 20.55
C VAL A 31 2.51 -8.07 19.58
N ARG A 32 3.46 -8.98 19.74
CA ARG A 32 4.64 -9.03 18.87
C ARG A 32 4.24 -9.14 17.39
N GLY A 33 4.77 -8.24 16.58
CA GLY A 33 4.53 -8.23 15.14
C GLY A 33 3.26 -7.51 14.70
N CYS A 34 2.40 -7.11 15.64
CA CYS A 34 1.23 -6.28 15.35
C CYS A 34 1.52 -4.82 15.67
N MET A 35 1.05 -3.91 14.84
CA MET A 35 1.25 -2.48 15.03
C MET A 35 -0.02 -1.78 15.52
N VAL A 36 0.19 -0.68 16.25
CA VAL A 36 -0.83 0.34 16.45
C VAL A 36 -0.63 1.39 15.37
N ILE A 37 -1.62 1.59 14.51
CA ILE A 37 -1.62 2.72 13.57
C ILE A 37 -2.20 3.91 14.31
N LYS A 38 -1.39 4.96 14.49
CA LYS A 38 -1.76 6.16 15.24
C LYS A 38 -2.69 7.06 14.42
N PRO A 39 -3.42 7.99 15.04
CA PRO A 39 -4.43 8.80 14.33
C PRO A 39 -3.92 9.49 13.04
N TYR A 40 -2.70 10.03 13.06
CA TYR A 40 -2.14 10.69 11.87
C TYR A 40 -1.85 9.71 10.74
N GLY A 41 -1.27 8.55 11.08
CA GLY A 41 -1.05 7.46 10.11
C GLY A 41 -2.37 6.90 9.58
N TYR A 42 -3.35 6.72 10.46
CA TYR A 42 -4.65 6.21 10.06
C TYR A 42 -5.40 7.17 9.13
N ALA A 43 -5.28 8.49 9.37
CA ALA A 43 -5.87 9.49 8.48
C ALA A 43 -5.32 9.45 7.04
N ILE A 44 -4.04 9.07 6.85
CA ILE A 44 -3.49 8.82 5.51
C ILE A 44 -4.13 7.57 4.90
N TRP A 45 -4.24 6.50 5.68
CA TRP A 45 -4.89 5.26 5.24
C TRP A 45 -6.36 5.48 4.87
N GLU A 46 -7.11 6.24 5.65
CA GLU A 46 -8.50 6.60 5.34
C GLU A 46 -8.63 7.31 3.98
N LYS A 47 -7.69 8.20 3.65
CA LYS A 47 -7.67 8.85 2.31
C LYS A 47 -7.36 7.85 1.19
N MET A 48 -6.42 6.93 1.40
CA MET A 48 -6.15 5.86 0.44
C MET A 48 -7.39 4.97 0.25
N GLN A 49 -8.01 4.57 1.36
CA GLN A 49 -9.22 3.76 1.35
C GLN A 49 -10.38 4.45 0.64
N ALA A 50 -10.65 5.70 0.97
CA ALA A 50 -11.75 6.46 0.38
C ALA A 50 -11.61 6.58 -1.14
N GLU A 51 -10.41 6.84 -1.64
CA GLU A 51 -10.17 7.00 -3.07
C GLU A 51 -10.20 5.66 -3.83
N LEU A 52 -9.57 4.63 -3.29
CA LEU A 52 -9.66 3.29 -3.87
C LEU A 52 -11.10 2.77 -3.88
N ASP A 53 -11.85 2.96 -2.80
CA ASP A 53 -13.25 2.56 -2.70
C ASP A 53 -14.12 3.28 -3.74
N ARG A 54 -13.87 4.56 -3.97
CA ARG A 54 -14.51 5.33 -5.04
C ARG A 54 -14.23 4.72 -6.42
N MET A 55 -12.96 4.42 -6.70
CA MET A 55 -12.54 3.79 -7.97
C MET A 55 -13.18 2.40 -8.17
N PHE A 56 -13.27 1.59 -7.11
CA PHE A 56 -13.93 0.27 -7.19
C PHE A 56 -15.42 0.39 -7.48
N LYS A 57 -16.10 1.35 -6.86
CA LYS A 57 -17.52 1.61 -7.13
C LYS A 57 -17.78 2.11 -8.54
N GLU A 58 -16.88 2.91 -9.09
CA GLU A 58 -16.95 3.37 -10.50
C GLU A 58 -16.82 2.23 -11.50
N THR A 59 -16.11 1.15 -11.13
CA THR A 59 -16.02 -0.07 -11.95
C THR A 59 -17.13 -1.10 -11.64
N GLY A 60 -18.11 -0.73 -10.81
CA GLY A 60 -19.30 -1.54 -10.52
C GLY A 60 -19.17 -2.49 -9.32
N HIS A 61 -18.05 -2.44 -8.60
CA HIS A 61 -17.83 -3.30 -7.43
C HIS A 61 -18.64 -2.83 -6.22
N GLN A 62 -19.03 -3.80 -5.38
CA GLN A 62 -19.76 -3.57 -4.15
C GLN A 62 -18.98 -4.12 -2.96
N ASN A 63 -19.06 -3.41 -1.84
CA ASN A 63 -18.45 -3.86 -0.59
C ASN A 63 -19.33 -4.88 0.10
N ALA A 64 -18.70 -5.95 0.61
CA ALA A 64 -19.31 -6.90 1.52
C ALA A 64 -18.38 -7.13 2.72
N TYR A 65 -18.86 -7.85 3.72
CA TYR A 65 -18.04 -8.26 4.86
C TYR A 65 -18.19 -9.74 5.12
N PHE A 66 -17.10 -10.45 5.27
CA PHE A 66 -17.04 -11.88 5.56
C PHE A 66 -16.39 -12.12 6.93
N PRO A 67 -16.75 -13.20 7.64
CA PRO A 67 -16.22 -13.47 8.98
C PRO A 67 -14.71 -13.54 9.08
N LEU A 68 -14.20 -13.09 10.23
CA LEU A 68 -12.78 -13.19 10.58
C LEU A 68 -12.32 -14.64 10.73
N PHE A 69 -13.19 -15.50 11.29
CA PHE A 69 -12.89 -16.89 11.56
C PHE A 69 -13.33 -17.78 10.41
N VAL A 70 -12.45 -18.70 10.02
CA VAL A 70 -12.69 -19.69 8.97
C VAL A 70 -12.62 -21.08 9.62
N PRO A 71 -13.64 -21.94 9.49
CA PRO A 71 -13.55 -23.31 9.94
C PRO A 71 -12.36 -24.03 9.32
N LYS A 72 -11.64 -24.80 10.12
CA LYS A 72 -10.43 -25.50 9.64
C LYS A 72 -10.72 -26.44 8.47
N SER A 73 -11.86 -27.14 8.50
CA SER A 73 -12.30 -28.02 7.41
C SER A 73 -12.50 -27.26 6.09
N LEU A 74 -13.01 -26.03 6.17
CA LEU A 74 -13.19 -25.18 5.01
C LEU A 74 -11.85 -24.69 4.45
N PHE A 75 -10.90 -24.39 5.33
CA PHE A 75 -9.54 -24.00 4.95
C PHE A 75 -8.78 -25.18 4.32
N GLU A 76 -8.97 -26.40 4.82
CA GLU A 76 -8.38 -27.63 4.27
C GLU A 76 -8.94 -28.00 2.88
N ALA A 77 -10.16 -27.57 2.53
CA ALA A 77 -10.73 -27.79 1.21
C ALA A 77 -9.92 -27.10 0.08
N GLU A 78 -9.08 -26.14 0.46
CA GLU A 78 -8.13 -25.44 -0.45
C GLU A 78 -6.71 -26.03 -0.37
N GLU A 79 -6.52 -27.28 -0.02
CA GLU A 79 -5.24 -27.88 0.34
C GLU A 79 -4.05 -27.45 -0.56
N LYS A 80 -4.24 -27.39 -1.87
CA LYS A 80 -3.21 -26.94 -2.82
C LYS A 80 -2.84 -25.47 -2.70
N ASN A 81 -3.78 -24.62 -2.26
CA ASN A 81 -3.60 -23.19 -2.12
C ASN A 81 -3.23 -22.81 -0.69
N ALA A 82 -3.64 -23.63 0.28
CA ALA A 82 -3.40 -23.44 1.71
C ALA A 82 -1.96 -23.75 2.14
N GLU A 83 -1.19 -24.55 1.39
CA GLU A 83 0.19 -24.92 1.77
C GLU A 83 1.08 -23.70 2.04
N GLY A 84 0.92 -22.60 1.30
CA GLY A 84 1.67 -21.38 1.50
C GLY A 84 1.32 -20.66 2.80
N PHE A 85 0.07 -20.75 3.26
CA PHE A 85 -0.44 -20.03 4.44
C PHE A 85 -0.51 -20.90 5.70
N ALA A 86 -0.53 -22.21 5.56
CA ALA A 86 -0.68 -23.16 6.68
C ALA A 86 0.38 -22.97 7.78
N LYS A 87 1.57 -22.53 7.41
CA LYS A 87 2.70 -22.33 8.34
C LYS A 87 2.63 -21.00 9.10
N GLU A 88 1.75 -20.08 8.70
CA GLU A 88 1.66 -18.72 9.20
C GLU A 88 0.25 -18.37 9.72
N CYS A 89 -0.56 -19.37 10.08
CA CYS A 89 -1.90 -19.17 10.59
C CYS A 89 -1.93 -18.99 12.10
N ALA A 90 -2.86 -18.16 12.58
CA ALA A 90 -3.31 -18.15 13.97
C ALA A 90 -4.55 -19.06 14.09
N VAL A 91 -4.57 -19.94 15.07
CA VAL A 91 -5.63 -20.92 15.28
C VAL A 91 -6.32 -20.70 16.61
N VAL A 92 -7.65 -20.63 16.60
CA VAL A 92 -8.50 -20.52 17.80
C VAL A 92 -9.00 -21.92 18.16
N THR A 93 -8.65 -22.37 19.36
CA THR A 93 -8.96 -23.72 19.84
C THR A 93 -10.01 -23.75 20.95
N HIS A 94 -10.21 -22.61 21.64
CA HIS A 94 -11.11 -22.47 22.79
C HIS A 94 -11.84 -21.14 22.73
N TYR A 95 -13.03 -21.09 23.30
CA TYR A 95 -13.88 -19.88 23.29
C TYR A 95 -14.02 -19.17 24.64
N ARG A 96 -13.36 -19.67 25.70
CA ARG A 96 -13.49 -19.10 27.05
C ARG A 96 -12.25 -19.24 27.90
N LEU A 97 -12.03 -18.27 28.77
CA LEU A 97 -11.07 -18.29 29.85
C LEU A 97 -11.78 -18.60 31.18
N GLN A 98 -11.06 -19.13 32.16
CA GLN A 98 -11.47 -19.30 33.54
C GLN A 98 -10.39 -18.81 34.50
N ASN A 99 -10.75 -18.59 35.76
CA ASN A 99 -9.76 -18.33 36.79
C ASN A 99 -8.80 -19.53 36.91
N ASP A 100 -7.51 -19.24 37.03
CA ASP A 100 -6.50 -20.27 37.24
C ASP A 100 -6.54 -20.72 38.69
N PRO A 101 -6.90 -22.01 39.00
CA PRO A 101 -6.96 -22.50 40.39
C PRO A 101 -5.58 -22.59 41.03
N ASP A 102 -4.51 -22.67 40.25
CA ASP A 102 -3.15 -22.84 40.76
C ASP A 102 -2.45 -21.45 40.94
N ASN A 103 -3.00 -20.37 40.35
CA ASN A 103 -2.42 -19.03 40.37
C ASN A 103 -3.50 -17.98 40.63
N LEU A 104 -3.65 -17.56 41.87
CA LEU A 104 -4.65 -16.57 42.28
C LEU A 104 -4.53 -15.26 41.46
N GLY A 105 -5.64 -14.79 40.91
CA GLY A 105 -5.68 -13.55 40.11
C GLY A 105 -5.21 -13.71 38.66
N LYS A 106 -4.88 -14.92 38.20
CA LYS A 106 -4.57 -15.21 36.80
C LYS A 106 -5.72 -15.93 36.09
N LEU A 107 -5.74 -15.80 34.77
CA LEU A 107 -6.66 -16.50 33.89
C LEU A 107 -5.89 -17.61 33.15
N ARG A 108 -6.58 -18.72 32.89
CA ARG A 108 -6.13 -19.76 31.96
C ARG A 108 -7.24 -20.16 30.98
N VAL A 109 -6.87 -20.79 29.90
CA VAL A 109 -7.86 -21.37 28.98
C VAL A 109 -8.70 -22.41 29.73
N ASP A 110 -10.02 -22.32 29.58
CA ASP A 110 -10.95 -23.32 30.14
C ASP A 110 -10.90 -24.60 29.29
N PRO A 111 -10.39 -25.73 29.81
CA PRO A 111 -10.34 -26.98 29.03
C PRO A 111 -11.70 -27.48 28.56
N LYS A 112 -12.80 -27.10 29.25
CA LYS A 112 -14.16 -27.48 28.88
C LYS A 112 -14.73 -26.61 27.75
N ALA A 113 -14.06 -25.53 27.41
CA ALA A 113 -14.46 -24.62 26.35
C ALA A 113 -13.72 -24.89 25.02
N LYS A 114 -13.15 -26.09 24.85
CA LYS A 114 -12.56 -26.50 23.58
C LYS A 114 -13.62 -26.50 22.49
N LEU A 115 -13.28 -25.89 21.33
CA LEU A 115 -14.13 -25.93 20.15
C LEU A 115 -14.23 -27.36 19.61
N GLU A 116 -15.39 -27.74 19.11
CA GLU A 116 -15.58 -29.01 18.39
C GLU A 116 -14.74 -29.06 17.13
N GLU A 117 -14.67 -27.91 16.42
CA GLU A 117 -13.79 -27.67 15.27
C GLU A 117 -12.94 -26.42 15.52
N GLU A 118 -11.64 -26.51 15.26
CA GLU A 118 -10.73 -25.38 15.33
C GLU A 118 -11.02 -24.35 14.25
N LEU A 119 -10.81 -23.07 14.59
CA LEU A 119 -11.01 -21.96 13.66
C LEU A 119 -9.68 -21.33 13.31
N VAL A 120 -9.50 -21.01 12.05
CA VAL A 120 -8.35 -20.24 11.55
C VAL A 120 -8.72 -18.78 11.52
N VAL A 121 -7.88 -17.90 12.07
CA VAL A 121 -7.98 -16.46 11.85
C VAL A 121 -7.53 -16.21 10.43
N ARG A 122 -8.39 -15.68 9.58
CA ARG A 122 -8.15 -15.56 8.12
C ARG A 122 -6.78 -14.96 7.78
N PRO A 123 -5.92 -15.69 7.06
CA PRO A 123 -4.72 -15.12 6.43
C PRO A 123 -5.04 -14.52 5.05
N THR A 124 -6.15 -14.94 4.49
CA THR A 124 -6.82 -14.50 3.27
C THR A 124 -8.24 -15.05 3.30
N SER A 125 -9.14 -14.56 2.47
CA SER A 125 -10.58 -14.86 2.61
C SER A 125 -11.17 -15.72 1.50
N GLU A 126 -10.37 -16.30 0.61
CA GLU A 126 -10.86 -17.12 -0.50
C GLU A 126 -11.82 -18.22 -0.01
N ALA A 127 -11.41 -18.99 1.00
CA ALA A 127 -12.21 -20.10 1.50
C ALA A 127 -13.63 -19.71 1.93
N ILE A 128 -13.73 -18.69 2.79
CA ILE A 128 -15.04 -18.26 3.28
C ILE A 128 -15.87 -17.55 2.19
N ILE A 129 -15.22 -16.81 1.31
CA ILE A 129 -15.88 -16.10 0.21
C ILE A 129 -16.41 -17.08 -0.82
N TRP A 130 -15.60 -18.03 -1.28
CA TRP A 130 -16.00 -19.01 -2.29
C TRP A 130 -17.07 -19.96 -1.78
N ASN A 131 -16.99 -20.36 -0.51
CA ASN A 131 -18.07 -21.11 0.13
C ASN A 131 -19.40 -20.32 0.16
N THR A 132 -19.32 -19.00 0.33
CA THR A 132 -20.51 -18.13 0.29
C THR A 132 -21.02 -17.95 -1.14
N PHE A 133 -20.14 -17.77 -2.12
CA PHE A 133 -20.50 -17.59 -3.54
C PHE A 133 -21.25 -18.78 -4.10
N LYS A 134 -21.02 -19.98 -3.58
CA LYS A 134 -21.81 -21.17 -3.93
C LYS A 134 -23.33 -20.97 -3.75
N GLY A 135 -23.71 -20.21 -2.73
CA GLY A 135 -25.11 -19.86 -2.49
C GLY A 135 -25.62 -18.66 -3.29
N TRP A 136 -24.73 -17.74 -3.65
CA TRP A 136 -25.09 -16.49 -4.32
C TRP A 136 -25.19 -16.63 -5.85
N VAL A 137 -24.42 -17.54 -6.44
CA VAL A 137 -24.39 -17.76 -7.89
C VAL A 137 -25.17 -19.03 -8.24
N GLN A 138 -26.25 -18.90 -9.02
CA GLN A 138 -27.08 -20.00 -9.48
C GLN A 138 -27.23 -20.01 -11.01
N SER A 139 -27.28 -18.84 -11.62
CA SER A 139 -27.46 -18.67 -13.04
C SER A 139 -26.56 -17.58 -13.63
N TYR A 140 -26.46 -17.54 -14.95
CA TYR A 140 -25.72 -16.49 -15.65
C TYR A 140 -26.22 -15.07 -15.36
N ARG A 141 -27.44 -14.92 -14.84
CA ARG A 141 -28.01 -13.62 -14.44
C ARG A 141 -27.42 -13.06 -13.15
N ASP A 142 -26.79 -13.90 -12.35
CA ASP A 142 -26.11 -13.50 -11.11
C ASP A 142 -24.67 -13.05 -11.39
N LEU A 143 -24.22 -13.12 -12.64
CA LEU A 143 -22.87 -12.80 -13.08
C LEU A 143 -22.82 -11.52 -13.94
N PRO A 144 -21.75 -10.72 -13.91
CA PRO A 144 -20.62 -10.90 -13.02
C PRO A 144 -20.94 -10.56 -11.57
N LEU A 145 -20.37 -11.31 -10.62
CA LEU A 145 -20.41 -10.97 -9.21
C LEU A 145 -19.12 -10.24 -8.86
N LEU A 146 -19.22 -8.97 -8.47
CA LEU A 146 -18.10 -8.05 -8.28
C LEU A 146 -18.06 -7.58 -6.83
N ILE A 147 -17.28 -8.24 -5.99
CA ILE A 147 -17.25 -8.02 -4.54
C ILE A 147 -15.88 -7.55 -4.09
N ASN A 148 -15.86 -6.55 -3.21
CA ASN A 148 -14.71 -6.09 -2.46
C ASN A 148 -14.95 -6.17 -0.96
N GLN A 149 -13.91 -6.41 -0.19
CA GLN A 149 -13.93 -6.38 1.27
C GLN A 149 -12.78 -5.54 1.80
N TRP A 150 -13.10 -4.57 2.68
CA TRP A 150 -12.12 -3.90 3.53
C TRP A 150 -12.04 -4.65 4.87
N ALA A 151 -10.86 -5.15 5.21
CA ALA A 151 -10.70 -6.03 6.36
C ALA A 151 -9.27 -6.03 6.90
N ASN A 152 -9.07 -6.73 8.00
CA ASN A 152 -7.77 -7.18 8.48
C ASN A 152 -7.55 -8.64 8.12
N VAL A 153 -6.29 -9.05 8.08
CA VAL A 153 -5.86 -10.45 8.00
C VAL A 153 -4.67 -10.67 8.94
N VAL A 154 -4.45 -11.92 9.31
CA VAL A 154 -3.34 -12.32 10.17
C VAL A 154 -2.49 -13.35 9.46
N ARG A 155 -1.21 -13.00 9.24
CA ARG A 155 -0.15 -13.87 8.74
C ARG A 155 0.98 -13.85 9.75
N TRP A 156 1.22 -14.95 10.47
CA TRP A 156 2.14 -15.00 11.60
C TRP A 156 3.59 -14.79 11.18
N GLU A 157 3.95 -13.53 10.97
CA GLU A 157 5.24 -13.11 10.46
C GLU A 157 6.28 -13.01 11.59
N MET A 158 7.45 -13.58 11.38
CA MET A 158 8.53 -13.58 12.37
C MET A 158 9.47 -12.37 12.23
N ARG A 159 9.59 -11.78 11.04
CA ARG A 159 10.48 -10.65 10.75
C ARG A 159 9.65 -9.43 10.38
N THR A 160 9.17 -8.74 11.39
CA THR A 160 8.22 -7.64 11.21
C THR A 160 8.89 -6.30 10.96
N ARG A 161 8.20 -5.45 10.20
CA ARG A 161 8.55 -4.06 9.94
C ARG A 161 7.28 -3.26 9.72
N LEU A 162 7.10 -2.18 10.49
CA LEU A 162 5.88 -1.37 10.47
C LEU A 162 5.44 -1.02 9.02
N PHE A 163 4.16 -1.22 8.71
CA PHE A 163 3.50 -1.12 7.41
C PHE A 163 3.96 -2.12 6.35
N LEU A 164 5.22 -2.45 6.26
CA LEU A 164 5.78 -3.27 5.18
C LEU A 164 5.54 -4.76 5.38
N ARG A 165 5.66 -5.23 6.62
CA ARG A 165 5.57 -6.64 6.98
C ARG A 165 5.19 -6.77 8.45
N THR A 166 3.91 -6.98 8.73
CA THR A 166 3.37 -7.14 10.08
C THR A 166 2.53 -8.39 10.16
N ALA A 167 2.38 -8.94 11.37
CA ALA A 167 1.60 -10.16 11.58
C ALA A 167 0.10 -9.92 11.34
N GLU A 168 -0.40 -8.77 11.73
CA GLU A 168 -1.73 -8.27 11.37
C GLU A 168 -1.58 -7.02 10.53
N PHE A 169 -2.41 -6.88 9.49
CA PHE A 169 -2.46 -5.67 8.67
C PHE A 169 -3.86 -5.43 8.10
N LEU A 170 -4.13 -4.19 7.76
CA LEU A 170 -5.32 -3.79 7.05
C LEU A 170 -5.08 -3.90 5.56
N TRP A 171 -6.11 -4.29 4.84
CA TRP A 171 -6.06 -4.40 3.40
C TRP A 171 -7.45 -4.26 2.78
N GLN A 172 -7.47 -4.33 1.50
CA GLN A 172 -8.64 -4.57 0.68
C GLN A 172 -8.38 -5.85 -0.13
N GLU A 173 -9.40 -6.65 -0.29
CA GLU A 173 -9.39 -7.82 -1.16
C GLU A 173 -10.65 -7.83 -2.02
N GLY A 174 -10.46 -7.89 -3.33
CA GLY A 174 -11.54 -8.08 -4.29
C GLY A 174 -11.63 -9.53 -4.71
N HIS A 175 -12.86 -10.01 -4.87
CA HIS A 175 -13.16 -11.37 -5.34
C HIS A 175 -14.31 -11.30 -6.31
N THR A 176 -14.12 -11.78 -7.52
CA THR A 176 -15.13 -11.69 -8.58
C THR A 176 -15.36 -13.02 -9.26
N ALA A 177 -16.58 -13.22 -9.75
CA ALA A 177 -16.99 -14.40 -10.48
C ALA A 177 -17.60 -13.99 -11.83
N HIS A 178 -17.22 -14.67 -12.90
CA HIS A 178 -17.58 -14.33 -14.27
C HIS A 178 -18.07 -15.57 -15.04
N ALA A 179 -18.89 -15.33 -16.06
CA ALA A 179 -19.41 -16.38 -16.90
C ALA A 179 -18.38 -16.93 -17.90
N THR A 180 -17.41 -16.10 -18.32
CA THR A 180 -16.42 -16.46 -19.32
C THR A 180 -14.99 -16.19 -18.86
N LYS A 181 -14.05 -16.94 -19.45
CA LYS A 181 -12.61 -16.73 -19.24
C LYS A 181 -12.18 -15.32 -19.63
N GLY A 182 -12.69 -14.83 -20.77
CA GLY A 182 -12.33 -13.50 -21.29
C GLY A 182 -12.71 -12.39 -20.33
N GLU A 183 -13.94 -12.41 -19.79
CA GLU A 183 -14.41 -11.43 -18.80
C GLU A 183 -13.55 -11.42 -17.54
N ALA A 184 -13.16 -12.58 -17.02
CA ALA A 184 -12.31 -12.66 -15.83
C ALA A 184 -10.89 -12.15 -16.09
N ILE A 185 -10.30 -12.39 -17.25
CA ILE A 185 -8.98 -11.84 -17.62
C ILE A 185 -9.06 -10.32 -17.77
N GLU A 186 -10.10 -9.80 -18.42
CA GLU A 186 -10.32 -8.36 -18.54
C GLU A 186 -10.48 -7.69 -17.19
N GLU A 187 -11.22 -8.31 -16.28
CA GLU A 187 -11.38 -7.84 -14.89
C GLU A 187 -10.04 -7.80 -14.14
N ALA A 188 -9.25 -8.87 -14.22
CA ALA A 188 -7.94 -8.89 -13.56
C ALA A 188 -7.01 -7.76 -14.08
N LYS A 189 -7.02 -7.51 -15.38
CA LYS A 189 -6.26 -6.41 -16.00
C LYS A 189 -6.80 -5.05 -15.61
N LEU A 190 -8.12 -4.88 -15.59
CA LEU A 190 -8.78 -3.64 -15.18
C LEU A 190 -8.38 -3.26 -13.77
N MET A 191 -8.43 -4.19 -12.82
CA MET A 191 -8.09 -3.90 -11.43
C MET A 191 -6.61 -3.61 -11.23
N ASN A 192 -5.72 -4.26 -11.99
CA ASN A 192 -4.32 -3.88 -12.02
C ASN A 192 -4.10 -2.44 -12.52
N SER A 193 -4.86 -2.02 -13.53
CA SER A 193 -4.82 -0.64 -14.04
C SER A 193 -5.41 0.38 -13.06
N VAL A 194 -6.44 0.00 -12.30
CA VAL A 194 -6.99 0.84 -11.21
C VAL A 194 -5.93 1.08 -10.14
N TYR A 195 -5.19 0.05 -9.74
CA TYR A 195 -4.09 0.18 -8.79
C TYR A 195 -2.95 1.07 -9.33
N ALA A 196 -2.59 0.91 -10.60
CA ALA A 196 -1.58 1.76 -11.24
C ALA A 196 -2.03 3.23 -11.27
N ASN A 197 -3.27 3.49 -11.65
CA ASN A 197 -3.86 4.83 -11.63
C ASN A 197 -3.83 5.46 -10.24
N PHE A 198 -4.22 4.70 -9.22
CA PHE A 198 -4.16 5.17 -7.83
C PHE A 198 -2.73 5.49 -7.39
N ALA A 199 -1.78 4.59 -7.64
CA ALA A 199 -0.39 4.80 -7.28
C ALA A 199 0.19 6.07 -7.94
N GLU A 200 -0.07 6.28 -9.22
CA GLU A 200 0.50 7.40 -9.99
C GLU A 200 -0.17 8.73 -9.66
N ASN A 201 -1.50 8.78 -9.62
CA ASN A 201 -2.23 10.06 -9.47
C ASN A 201 -2.45 10.49 -8.01
N PHE A 202 -2.52 9.55 -7.07
CA PHE A 202 -2.76 9.87 -5.65
C PHE A 202 -1.52 9.70 -4.79
N MET A 203 -0.78 8.62 -4.96
CA MET A 203 0.47 8.42 -4.22
C MET A 203 1.66 9.13 -4.87
N ALA A 204 1.53 9.65 -6.09
CA ALA A 204 2.61 10.20 -6.91
C ALA A 204 3.78 9.20 -7.09
N ILE A 205 3.48 7.91 -7.19
CA ILE A 205 4.47 6.84 -7.35
C ILE A 205 4.33 6.23 -8.74
N PRO A 206 5.32 6.40 -9.62
CA PRO A 206 5.34 5.73 -10.91
C PRO A 206 5.55 4.23 -10.72
N VAL A 207 4.69 3.42 -11.33
CA VAL A 207 4.74 1.96 -11.24
C VAL A 207 4.95 1.33 -12.60
N ILE A 208 5.50 0.11 -12.59
CA ILE A 208 5.60 -0.73 -13.77
C ILE A 208 4.53 -1.80 -13.65
N GLN A 209 3.62 -1.84 -14.61
CA GLN A 209 2.64 -2.89 -14.73
C GLN A 209 3.26 -4.10 -15.42
N GLY A 210 3.08 -5.28 -14.86
CA GLY A 210 3.68 -6.48 -15.40
C GLY A 210 2.92 -7.76 -15.03
N VAL A 211 3.41 -8.88 -15.55
CA VAL A 211 2.94 -10.22 -15.24
C VAL A 211 4.02 -10.95 -14.45
N LYS A 212 3.62 -11.68 -13.42
CA LYS A 212 4.54 -12.53 -12.65
C LYS A 212 4.90 -13.80 -13.42
N THR A 213 6.12 -14.26 -13.21
CA THR A 213 6.53 -15.61 -13.67
C THR A 213 5.73 -16.68 -12.94
N GLU A 214 5.75 -17.89 -13.43
CA GLU A 214 5.05 -19.02 -12.81
C GLU A 214 5.51 -19.26 -11.36
N SER A 215 6.82 -19.11 -11.11
CA SER A 215 7.42 -19.28 -9.77
C SER A 215 7.02 -18.20 -8.76
N GLU A 216 6.68 -17.00 -9.23
CA GLU A 216 6.34 -15.85 -8.38
C GLU A 216 4.82 -15.56 -8.36
N ARG A 217 3.99 -16.40 -8.97
CA ARG A 217 2.53 -16.27 -8.97
C ARG A 217 1.95 -16.54 -7.59
N PHE A 218 0.77 -15.98 -7.35
CA PHE A 218 -0.07 -16.39 -6.23
C PHE A 218 -0.50 -17.86 -6.39
N ALA A 219 -0.44 -18.63 -5.31
CA ALA A 219 -0.86 -20.03 -5.32
C ALA A 219 -2.34 -20.15 -5.76
N GLY A 220 -2.60 -20.96 -6.78
CA GLY A 220 -3.92 -21.12 -7.37
C GLY A 220 -4.28 -20.16 -8.50
N ALA A 221 -3.42 -19.18 -8.82
CA ALA A 221 -3.63 -18.32 -9.97
C ALA A 221 -3.06 -18.93 -11.28
N GLU A 222 -3.79 -18.74 -12.37
CA GLU A 222 -3.28 -19.04 -13.72
C GLU A 222 -2.40 -17.89 -14.23
N GLU A 223 -2.75 -16.63 -13.90
CA GLU A 223 -1.96 -15.44 -14.17
C GLU A 223 -2.01 -14.47 -13.00
N THR A 224 -0.91 -13.79 -12.73
CA THR A 224 -0.83 -12.73 -11.74
C THR A 224 -0.28 -11.46 -12.37
N TYR A 225 -1.11 -10.43 -12.42
CA TYR A 225 -0.72 -9.07 -12.77
C TYR A 225 -0.23 -8.33 -11.52
N CYS A 226 0.69 -7.42 -11.69
CA CYS A 226 1.25 -6.65 -10.58
C CYS A 226 1.59 -5.22 -10.98
N ILE A 227 1.74 -4.39 -9.97
CA ILE A 227 2.38 -3.08 -10.06
C ILE A 227 3.63 -3.08 -9.20
N GLU A 228 4.78 -2.76 -9.80
CA GLU A 228 6.08 -2.72 -9.14
C GLU A 228 6.56 -1.27 -9.04
N ALA A 229 6.95 -0.87 -7.83
CA ALA A 229 7.53 0.44 -7.54
C ALA A 229 9.01 0.29 -7.18
N LEU A 230 9.78 1.38 -7.32
CA LEU A 230 11.18 1.43 -6.93
C LEU A 230 11.37 2.40 -5.76
N MET A 231 11.92 1.90 -4.66
CA MET A 231 12.17 2.70 -3.46
C MET A 231 13.52 3.42 -3.55
N GLN A 232 13.74 4.44 -2.73
CA GLN A 232 14.95 5.29 -2.78
C GLN A 232 16.25 4.53 -2.53
N ASP A 233 16.22 3.38 -1.87
CA ASP A 233 17.39 2.51 -1.68
C ASP A 233 17.63 1.56 -2.87
N GLY A 234 16.89 1.72 -3.96
CA GLY A 234 17.01 0.91 -5.16
C GLY A 234 16.40 -0.49 -5.06
N LYS A 235 15.63 -0.78 -4.03
CA LYS A 235 14.87 -2.03 -3.94
C LYS A 235 13.48 -1.86 -4.53
N ALA A 236 13.02 -2.93 -5.17
CA ALA A 236 11.65 -3.00 -5.67
C ALA A 236 10.65 -3.28 -4.54
N LEU A 237 9.44 -2.77 -4.72
CA LEU A 237 8.30 -3.08 -3.85
C LEU A 237 7.10 -3.42 -4.71
N GLN A 238 6.53 -4.61 -4.50
CA GLN A 238 5.25 -4.98 -5.06
C GLN A 238 4.15 -4.19 -4.35
N ALA A 239 3.56 -3.24 -5.08
CA ALA A 239 2.57 -2.32 -4.51
C ALA A 239 1.13 -2.83 -4.62
N GLY A 240 0.86 -3.78 -5.52
CA GLY A 240 -0.45 -4.40 -5.67
C GLY A 240 -0.40 -5.58 -6.62
N THR A 241 -1.37 -6.48 -6.49
CA THR A 241 -1.54 -7.64 -7.37
C THR A 241 -2.98 -7.85 -7.74
N SER A 242 -3.19 -8.39 -8.94
CA SER A 242 -4.48 -8.81 -9.46
C SER A 242 -4.32 -10.16 -10.15
N HIS A 243 -5.12 -11.14 -9.73
CA HIS A 243 -4.97 -12.53 -10.09
C HIS A 243 -6.14 -12.99 -10.97
N PHE A 244 -5.82 -13.61 -12.10
CA PHE A 244 -6.75 -14.46 -12.80
C PHE A 244 -6.62 -15.87 -12.23
N LEU A 245 -7.66 -16.36 -11.58
CA LEU A 245 -7.67 -17.63 -10.84
C LEU A 245 -8.19 -18.80 -11.67
N GLY A 246 -8.58 -18.56 -12.92
CA GLY A 246 -9.21 -19.59 -13.72
C GLY A 246 -10.49 -20.11 -13.09
N GLN A 247 -10.65 -21.43 -13.03
CA GLN A 247 -11.77 -22.11 -12.38
C GLN A 247 -11.34 -22.90 -11.12
N ASN A 248 -10.12 -22.69 -10.64
CA ASN A 248 -9.54 -23.50 -9.56
C ASN A 248 -10.37 -23.42 -8.27
N PHE A 249 -10.67 -22.21 -7.81
CA PHE A 249 -11.48 -22.01 -6.62
C PHE A 249 -12.96 -22.38 -6.84
N ALA A 250 -13.49 -22.11 -8.04
CA ALA A 250 -14.85 -22.51 -8.38
C ALA A 250 -15.04 -24.03 -8.30
N LYS A 251 -14.06 -24.79 -8.77
CA LYS A 251 -14.06 -26.26 -8.68
C LYS A 251 -13.86 -26.77 -7.26
N ALA A 252 -12.97 -26.15 -6.48
CA ALA A 252 -12.71 -26.54 -5.10
C ALA A 252 -13.95 -26.38 -4.22
N PHE A 253 -14.73 -25.29 -4.41
CA PHE A 253 -15.94 -24.98 -3.64
C PHE A 253 -17.24 -25.33 -4.36
N ASP A 254 -17.18 -25.93 -5.55
CA ASP A 254 -18.35 -26.32 -6.35
C ASP A 254 -19.28 -25.14 -6.70
N VAL A 255 -18.68 -24.01 -7.13
CA VAL A 255 -19.43 -22.81 -7.53
C VAL A 255 -19.75 -22.87 -9.01
N LYS A 256 -21.00 -23.21 -9.32
CA LYS A 256 -21.53 -23.39 -10.67
C LYS A 256 -22.68 -22.44 -10.97
N PHE A 257 -22.90 -22.21 -12.24
CA PHE A 257 -24.05 -21.45 -12.72
C PHE A 257 -24.70 -22.17 -13.91
N ALA A 258 -26.01 -22.02 -14.05
CA ALA A 258 -26.71 -22.42 -15.27
C ALA A 258 -26.50 -21.35 -16.34
N ASN A 259 -25.90 -21.70 -17.48
CA ASN A 259 -25.74 -20.80 -18.61
C ASN A 259 -27.07 -20.54 -19.34
N SER A 260 -27.07 -19.72 -20.38
CA SER A 260 -28.27 -19.37 -21.15
C SER A 260 -28.94 -20.56 -21.82
N GLU A 261 -28.24 -21.67 -22.01
CA GLU A 261 -28.74 -22.92 -22.57
C GLU A 261 -29.22 -23.90 -21.47
N GLY A 262 -29.15 -23.52 -20.20
CA GLY A 262 -29.49 -24.36 -19.05
C GLY A 262 -28.43 -25.39 -18.65
N LYS A 263 -27.24 -25.36 -19.26
CA LYS A 263 -26.12 -26.23 -18.90
C LYS A 263 -25.35 -25.66 -17.70
N GLN A 264 -24.91 -26.53 -16.81
CA GLN A 264 -24.07 -26.17 -15.66
C GLN A 264 -22.63 -25.97 -16.11
N ASP A 265 -22.02 -24.87 -15.65
CA ASP A 265 -20.60 -24.61 -15.83
C ASP A 265 -20.03 -24.00 -14.56
N TYR A 266 -18.70 -24.10 -14.36
CA TYR A 266 -18.00 -23.43 -13.28
C TYR A 266 -17.73 -21.98 -13.64
N VAL A 267 -17.84 -21.08 -12.68
CA VAL A 267 -17.50 -19.68 -12.87
C VAL A 267 -15.99 -19.49 -13.05
N TRP A 268 -15.62 -18.41 -13.72
CA TRP A 268 -14.25 -17.95 -13.83
C TRP A 268 -13.99 -16.87 -12.79
N ALA A 269 -12.83 -16.94 -12.13
CA ALA A 269 -12.57 -16.22 -10.89
C ALA A 269 -11.42 -15.22 -11.03
N THR A 270 -11.52 -14.10 -10.28
CA THR A 270 -10.40 -13.21 -10.00
C THR A 270 -10.30 -12.91 -8.52
N SER A 271 -9.10 -12.55 -8.07
CA SER A 271 -8.89 -11.86 -6.80
C SER A 271 -7.82 -10.79 -6.95
N TRP A 272 -7.92 -9.72 -6.19
CA TRP A 272 -6.99 -8.60 -6.27
C TRP A 272 -6.92 -7.87 -4.93
N GLY A 273 -5.74 -7.33 -4.60
CA GLY A 273 -5.53 -6.74 -3.28
C GLY A 273 -4.38 -5.76 -3.17
N VAL A 274 -4.58 -4.79 -2.27
CA VAL A 274 -3.56 -3.89 -1.74
C VAL A 274 -3.73 -3.75 -0.23
N SER A 275 -2.64 -3.44 0.46
CA SER A 275 -2.62 -3.39 1.92
C SER A 275 -1.99 -2.10 2.43
N THR A 276 -1.92 -1.95 3.74
CA THR A 276 -1.16 -0.90 4.42
C THR A 276 0.34 -0.88 4.06
N ARG A 277 0.84 -1.86 3.28
CA ARG A 277 2.16 -1.78 2.62
C ARG A 277 2.30 -0.52 1.75
N LEU A 278 1.19 -0.02 1.18
CA LEU A 278 1.17 1.25 0.43
C LEU A 278 1.64 2.44 1.27
N MET A 279 1.40 2.44 2.59
CA MET A 279 1.93 3.44 3.51
C MET A 279 3.47 3.42 3.53
N GLY A 280 4.05 2.22 3.59
CA GLY A 280 5.50 2.04 3.49
C GLY A 280 6.06 2.51 2.15
N ALA A 281 5.40 2.20 1.06
CA ALA A 281 5.78 2.67 -0.28
C ALA A 281 5.77 4.20 -0.37
N LEU A 282 4.73 4.84 0.15
CA LEU A 282 4.59 6.29 0.19
C LEU A 282 5.76 6.95 0.94
N ILE A 283 6.08 6.44 2.13
CA ILE A 283 7.20 6.91 2.96
C ILE A 283 8.52 6.76 2.24
N MET A 284 8.81 5.57 1.71
CA MET A 284 10.08 5.24 1.08
C MET A 284 10.30 5.89 -0.28
N THR A 285 9.25 6.36 -0.94
CA THR A 285 9.38 7.04 -2.23
C THR A 285 9.67 8.52 -2.07
N HIS A 286 9.03 9.22 -1.13
CA HIS A 286 9.02 10.68 -1.11
C HIS A 286 9.76 11.30 0.07
N SER A 287 9.83 10.61 1.21
CA SER A 287 10.35 11.18 2.45
C SER A 287 11.86 11.39 2.44
N ASP A 288 12.33 12.32 3.28
CA ASP A 288 13.74 12.73 3.34
C ASP A 288 14.31 12.66 4.77
N ASP A 289 15.51 13.19 4.98
CA ASP A 289 16.18 13.17 6.29
C ASP A 289 15.58 14.14 7.30
N LYS A 290 14.61 14.98 6.89
CA LYS A 290 13.86 15.89 7.77
C LYS A 290 12.51 15.34 8.18
N GLY A 291 11.98 14.37 7.46
CA GLY A 291 10.69 13.76 7.79
C GLY A 291 9.93 13.25 6.58
N LEU A 292 8.61 13.09 6.78
CA LEU A 292 7.69 12.76 5.70
C LEU A 292 7.64 13.87 4.66
N VAL A 293 7.43 13.46 3.41
CA VAL A 293 7.00 14.33 2.32
C VAL A 293 5.75 13.68 1.72
N LEU A 294 4.60 14.29 1.96
CA LEU A 294 3.33 13.71 1.55
C LEU A 294 2.83 14.35 0.26
N PRO A 295 2.40 13.53 -0.73
CA PRO A 295 1.61 14.04 -1.84
C PRO A 295 0.34 14.72 -1.29
N PRO A 296 0.00 15.93 -1.77
CA PRO A 296 -1.17 16.66 -1.28
C PRO A 296 -2.47 15.87 -1.33
N ASN A 297 -2.65 15.00 -2.33
CA ASN A 297 -3.86 14.19 -2.48
C ASN A 297 -4.06 13.17 -1.32
N LEU A 298 -3.00 12.81 -0.60
CA LEU A 298 -3.06 11.86 0.52
C LEU A 298 -2.71 12.48 1.87
N ALA A 299 -2.29 13.74 1.91
CA ALA A 299 -1.98 14.41 3.17
C ALA A 299 -3.25 14.59 4.02
N PRO A 300 -3.24 14.25 5.31
CA PRO A 300 -4.37 14.52 6.22
C PRO A 300 -4.76 15.99 6.24
N TYR A 301 -3.75 16.86 6.23
CA TYR A 301 -3.89 18.30 6.03
C TYR A 301 -2.98 18.73 4.90
N GLN A 302 -3.54 19.41 3.90
CA GLN A 302 -2.77 19.97 2.79
C GLN A 302 -2.08 21.27 3.20
N VAL A 303 -2.69 21.99 4.14
CA VAL A 303 -2.20 23.26 4.67
C VAL A 303 -2.27 23.23 6.19
N VAL A 304 -1.24 23.74 6.86
CA VAL A 304 -1.27 24.06 8.27
C VAL A 304 -1.01 25.54 8.48
N ILE A 305 -1.81 26.18 9.30
CA ILE A 305 -1.64 27.58 9.71
C ILE A 305 -1.05 27.61 11.13
N VAL A 306 0.05 28.32 11.30
CA VAL A 306 0.72 28.49 12.59
C VAL A 306 0.79 29.98 12.96
N PRO A 307 0.18 30.40 14.09
CA PRO A 307 0.24 31.76 14.55
C PRO A 307 1.60 32.07 15.19
N ILE A 308 2.09 33.29 14.97
CA ILE A 308 3.27 33.86 15.63
C ILE A 308 2.83 35.07 16.43
N TYR A 309 2.84 34.98 17.76
CA TYR A 309 2.30 35.98 18.63
C TYR A 309 3.11 36.12 19.92
N LYS A 310 2.95 37.26 20.61
CA LYS A 310 3.55 37.56 21.90
C LYS A 310 2.51 37.86 23.00
N SER A 311 1.26 38.16 22.64
CA SER A 311 0.16 38.42 23.56
C SER A 311 -1.12 37.71 23.12
N GLU A 312 -2.08 37.59 24.06
CA GLU A 312 -3.38 36.98 23.77
C GLU A 312 -4.23 37.82 22.78
N GLU A 313 -4.08 39.16 22.82
CA GLU A 313 -4.75 40.06 21.89
C GLU A 313 -4.27 39.79 20.45
N GLN A 314 -2.95 39.68 20.26
CA GLN A 314 -2.38 39.33 18.97
C GLN A 314 -2.87 37.95 18.47
N LEU A 315 -2.94 36.96 19.38
CA LEU A 315 -3.47 35.64 19.04
C LEU A 315 -4.93 35.72 18.62
N ALA A 316 -5.76 36.53 19.28
CA ALA A 316 -7.17 36.70 18.92
C ALA A 316 -7.35 37.30 17.52
N GLU A 317 -6.57 38.33 17.15
CA GLU A 317 -6.58 38.93 15.82
C GLU A 317 -6.14 37.93 14.75
N ILE A 318 -5.03 37.21 15.00
CA ILE A 318 -4.53 36.18 14.09
C ILE A 318 -5.56 35.05 13.93
N THR A 319 -6.21 34.63 15.02
CA THR A 319 -7.24 33.58 14.97
C THR A 319 -8.41 33.98 14.09
N THR A 320 -8.91 35.21 14.20
CA THR A 320 -9.98 35.71 13.33
C THR A 320 -9.59 35.64 11.85
N LYS A 321 -8.35 36.00 11.52
CA LYS A 321 -7.86 35.93 10.14
C LYS A 321 -7.64 34.48 9.67
N ALA A 322 -7.09 33.63 10.54
CA ALA A 322 -6.89 32.22 10.28
C ALA A 322 -8.21 31.48 10.00
N GLU A 323 -9.27 31.78 10.73
CA GLU A 323 -10.61 31.24 10.52
C GLU A 323 -11.18 31.64 9.16
N ALA A 324 -10.98 32.88 8.74
CA ALA A 324 -11.37 33.34 7.41
C ALA A 324 -10.60 32.60 6.31
N ILE A 325 -9.28 32.43 6.47
CA ILE A 325 -8.44 31.65 5.53
C ILE A 325 -8.90 30.18 5.49
N MET A 326 -9.15 29.57 6.64
CA MET A 326 -9.65 28.18 6.69
C MET A 326 -10.98 28.02 5.95
N SER A 327 -11.90 28.97 6.13
CA SER A 327 -13.19 28.94 5.44
C SER A 327 -13.02 29.04 3.93
N ALA A 328 -12.16 29.93 3.45
CA ALA A 328 -11.88 30.09 2.03
C ALA A 328 -11.23 28.85 1.41
N LEU A 329 -10.24 28.26 2.09
CA LEU A 329 -9.57 27.02 1.63
C LEU A 329 -10.52 25.81 1.63
N ARG A 330 -11.35 25.66 2.66
CA ARG A 330 -12.34 24.57 2.75
C ARG A 330 -13.41 24.66 1.66
N ALA A 331 -13.83 25.88 1.28
CA ALA A 331 -14.75 26.10 0.17
C ALA A 331 -14.19 25.58 -1.16
N GLU A 332 -12.87 25.50 -1.29
CA GLU A 332 -12.16 24.90 -2.43
C GLU A 332 -11.75 23.43 -2.21
N ASN A 333 -12.33 22.74 -1.22
CA ASN A 333 -12.03 21.37 -0.82
C ASN A 333 -10.57 21.14 -0.39
N ILE A 334 -9.90 22.17 0.11
CA ILE A 334 -8.54 22.08 0.65
C ILE A 334 -8.61 21.80 2.14
N SER A 335 -7.98 20.70 2.59
CA SER A 335 -7.90 20.34 3.99
C SER A 335 -6.89 21.23 4.72
N VAL A 336 -7.35 21.90 5.77
CA VAL A 336 -6.54 22.87 6.50
C VAL A 336 -6.68 22.69 8.01
N LYS A 337 -5.55 22.79 8.71
CA LYS A 337 -5.44 22.76 10.16
C LYS A 337 -4.93 24.09 10.68
N TYR A 338 -5.54 24.62 11.73
CA TYR A 338 -5.00 25.73 12.51
C TYR A 338 -4.37 25.23 13.80
N ASP A 339 -3.06 25.41 13.94
CA ASP A 339 -2.31 24.97 15.12
C ASP A 339 -2.20 26.10 16.14
N HIS A 340 -3.27 26.32 16.87
CA HIS A 340 -3.40 27.33 17.91
C HIS A 340 -2.93 26.87 19.31
N ARG A 341 -2.29 25.69 19.43
CA ARG A 341 -1.79 25.21 20.74
C ARG A 341 -0.87 26.22 21.38
N THR A 342 -1.13 26.59 22.63
CA THR A 342 -0.35 27.55 23.40
C THR A 342 0.84 26.92 24.12
N THR A 343 0.86 25.59 24.24
CA THR A 343 1.89 24.81 24.94
C THR A 343 3.21 24.68 24.19
N GLN A 344 3.24 25.08 22.93
CA GLN A 344 4.40 24.94 22.03
C GLN A 344 4.73 26.25 21.34
N ARG A 345 6.03 26.56 21.23
CA ARG A 345 6.53 27.71 20.47
C ARG A 345 6.40 27.48 18.96
N PRO A 346 6.27 28.53 18.14
CA PRO A 346 6.14 28.40 16.68
C PRO A 346 7.20 27.52 16.01
N GLY A 347 8.46 27.66 16.40
CA GLY A 347 9.54 26.82 15.86
C GLY A 347 9.38 25.31 16.12
N ALA A 348 8.83 24.93 17.27
CA ALA A 348 8.53 23.53 17.58
C ALA A 348 7.37 22.99 16.73
N LYS A 349 6.34 23.83 16.50
CA LYS A 349 5.22 23.51 15.60
C LYS A 349 5.70 23.34 14.16
N PHE A 350 6.58 24.25 13.69
CA PHE A 350 7.19 24.14 12.35
C PHE A 350 7.91 22.81 12.17
N ALA A 351 8.77 22.46 13.13
CA ALA A 351 9.52 21.21 13.11
C ALA A 351 8.60 19.96 13.14
N GLN A 352 7.52 20.02 13.90
CA GLN A 352 6.54 18.93 13.96
C GLN A 352 5.82 18.76 12.62
N HIS A 353 5.32 19.83 12.02
CA HIS A 353 4.60 19.77 10.76
C HIS A 353 5.52 19.44 9.57
N GLU A 354 6.80 19.86 9.63
CA GLU A 354 7.82 19.43 8.68
C GLU A 354 8.08 17.93 8.78
N LEU A 355 8.24 17.40 9.99
CA LEU A 355 8.41 15.98 10.25
C LEU A 355 7.21 15.15 9.78
N GLN A 356 6.00 15.66 9.96
CA GLN A 356 4.74 15.05 9.52
C GLN A 356 4.45 15.22 8.03
N GLY A 357 5.27 15.97 7.31
CA GLY A 357 5.19 16.09 5.85
C GLY A 357 3.98 16.89 5.35
N VAL A 358 3.46 17.83 6.14
CA VAL A 358 2.36 18.69 5.70
C VAL A 358 2.83 19.51 4.48
N PRO A 359 2.14 19.42 3.32
CA PRO A 359 2.63 20.01 2.07
C PRO A 359 2.92 21.51 2.13
N LEU A 360 2.02 22.27 2.74
CA LEU A 360 2.13 23.73 2.85
C LEU A 360 1.95 24.19 4.29
N ARG A 361 2.80 25.11 4.74
CA ARG A 361 2.69 25.76 6.03
C ARG A 361 2.56 27.27 5.83
N LEU A 362 1.53 27.84 6.44
CA LEU A 362 1.32 29.27 6.54
C LEU A 362 1.75 29.76 7.94
N ALA A 363 2.59 30.76 8.00
CA ALA A 363 2.93 31.43 9.26
C ALA A 363 2.38 32.84 9.24
N ILE A 364 1.62 33.23 10.25
CA ILE A 364 0.96 34.52 10.33
C ILE A 364 1.33 35.16 11.65
N GLY A 365 1.90 36.37 11.60
CA GLY A 365 2.19 37.21 12.72
C GLY A 365 1.57 38.61 12.58
N PRO A 366 1.74 39.50 13.60
CA PRO A 366 1.18 40.87 13.54
C PRO A 366 1.64 41.67 12.32
N LYS A 367 2.92 41.54 11.95
CA LYS A 367 3.46 42.22 10.75
C LYS A 367 2.81 41.77 9.45
N ASP A 368 2.49 40.47 9.37
CA ASP A 368 1.80 39.90 8.20
C ASP A 368 0.37 40.46 8.10
N LEU A 369 -0.32 40.61 9.23
CA LEU A 369 -1.65 41.22 9.25
C LEU A 369 -1.62 42.69 8.82
N GLU A 370 -0.64 43.48 9.30
CA GLU A 370 -0.45 44.87 8.91
C GLU A 370 -0.16 45.03 7.43
N SER A 371 0.66 44.13 6.84
CA SER A 371 1.02 44.18 5.42
C SER A 371 0.06 43.44 4.50
N GLY A 372 -0.95 42.75 5.02
CA GLY A 372 -1.88 41.95 4.23
C GLY A 372 -1.24 40.76 3.56
N THR A 373 -0.21 40.18 4.19
CA THR A 373 0.58 39.06 3.63
C THR A 373 0.62 37.85 4.56
N VAL A 374 1.25 36.77 4.12
CA VAL A 374 1.52 35.56 4.90
C VAL A 374 2.80 34.90 4.41
N GLU A 375 3.62 34.36 5.31
CA GLU A 375 4.73 33.47 4.92
C GLU A 375 4.18 32.10 4.57
N LEU A 376 4.43 31.62 3.36
CA LEU A 376 4.11 30.29 2.88
C LEU A 376 5.39 29.48 2.68
N ALA A 377 5.45 28.29 3.26
CA ALA A 377 6.56 27.36 3.12
C ALA A 377 6.09 26.06 2.47
N ARG A 378 6.87 25.57 1.48
CA ARG A 378 6.67 24.27 0.81
C ARG A 378 7.51 23.21 1.52
N ARG A 379 6.91 22.03 1.76
CA ARG A 379 7.61 20.90 2.39
C ARG A 379 8.55 20.18 1.43
N ASP A 380 8.16 20.02 0.19
CA ASP A 380 8.90 19.25 -0.82
C ASP A 380 10.22 19.89 -1.25
N THR A 381 10.29 21.21 -1.31
CA THR A 381 11.48 21.98 -1.72
C THR A 381 12.16 22.71 -0.56
N LEU A 382 11.50 22.81 0.61
CA LEU A 382 11.91 23.59 1.77
C LEU A 382 12.07 25.11 1.46
N THR A 383 11.41 25.58 0.42
CA THR A 383 11.39 26.99 0.04
C THR A 383 10.29 27.75 0.75
N LYS A 384 10.50 29.06 0.88
CA LYS A 384 9.55 30.00 1.50
C LYS A 384 9.30 31.16 0.57
N GLN A 385 8.09 31.70 0.63
CA GLN A 385 7.70 32.91 -0.08
C GLN A 385 6.69 33.70 0.74
N VAL A 386 6.60 34.99 0.48
CA VAL A 386 5.56 35.87 1.02
C VAL A 386 4.44 35.97 -0.03
N VAL A 387 3.21 35.79 0.41
CA VAL A 387 2.02 35.80 -0.47
C VAL A 387 1.02 36.79 0.06
N ASP A 388 0.43 37.59 -0.83
CA ASP A 388 -0.67 38.47 -0.48
C ASP A 388 -1.91 37.63 -0.10
N LEU A 389 -2.58 38.06 0.95
CA LEU A 389 -3.76 37.35 1.48
C LEU A 389 -4.90 37.30 0.45
N ASP A 390 -5.04 38.32 -0.40
CA ASP A 390 -6.08 38.36 -1.44
C ASP A 390 -5.85 37.27 -2.53
N ASN A 391 -4.60 36.87 -2.76
CA ASN A 391 -4.22 35.87 -3.76
C ASN A 391 -3.97 34.49 -3.13
N LEU A 392 -4.09 34.34 -1.80
CA LEU A 392 -3.63 33.17 -1.08
C LEU A 392 -4.32 31.87 -1.54
N THR A 393 -5.65 31.88 -1.66
CA THR A 393 -6.40 30.69 -2.05
C THR A 393 -6.01 30.19 -3.44
N ALA A 394 -5.88 31.10 -4.41
CA ALA A 394 -5.45 30.76 -5.77
C ALA A 394 -4.00 30.20 -5.78
N THR A 395 -3.11 30.83 -5.02
CA THR A 395 -1.71 30.40 -4.88
C THR A 395 -1.63 29.01 -4.26
N VAL A 396 -2.36 28.74 -3.18
CA VAL A 396 -2.41 27.43 -2.53
C VAL A 396 -2.91 26.34 -3.49
N LYS A 397 -3.98 26.60 -4.25
CA LYS A 397 -4.49 25.63 -5.27
C LYS A 397 -3.43 25.30 -6.31
N THR A 398 -2.74 26.30 -6.83
CA THR A 398 -1.66 26.10 -7.81
C THR A 398 -0.54 25.28 -7.21
N LEU A 399 -0.07 25.63 -6.02
CA LEU A 399 1.04 24.93 -5.34
C LEU A 399 0.71 23.49 -4.99
N ILE A 400 -0.51 23.18 -4.58
CA ILE A 400 -0.96 21.79 -4.32
C ILE A 400 -0.81 20.94 -5.58
N THR A 401 -1.24 21.44 -6.72
CA THR A 401 -1.10 20.75 -8.01
C THR A 401 0.36 20.61 -8.43
N GLU A 402 1.15 21.67 -8.28
CA GLU A 402 2.57 21.64 -8.58
C GLU A 402 3.34 20.63 -7.71
N ILE A 403 3.07 20.58 -6.40
CA ILE A 403 3.71 19.64 -5.49
C ILE A 403 3.38 18.19 -5.89
N GLN A 404 2.10 17.90 -6.16
CA GLN A 404 1.68 16.56 -6.58
C GLN A 404 2.43 16.12 -7.85
N THR A 405 2.49 17.00 -8.85
CA THR A 405 3.18 16.73 -10.13
C THR A 405 4.70 16.62 -9.94
N ALA A 406 5.30 17.50 -9.15
CA ALA A 406 6.75 17.50 -8.91
C ALA A 406 7.22 16.23 -8.18
N LEU A 407 6.44 15.74 -7.20
CA LEU A 407 6.75 14.49 -6.50
C LEU A 407 6.70 13.29 -7.44
N PHE A 408 5.68 13.22 -8.31
CA PHE A 408 5.60 12.17 -9.32
C PHE A 408 6.79 12.22 -10.28
N GLN A 409 7.09 13.41 -10.82
CA GLN A 409 8.20 13.56 -11.78
C GLN A 409 9.55 13.19 -11.16
N LYS A 410 9.80 13.62 -9.92
CA LYS A 410 11.03 13.26 -9.19
C LYS A 410 11.17 11.73 -9.03
N ALA A 411 10.09 11.05 -8.69
CA ALA A 411 10.10 9.60 -8.54
C ALA A 411 10.25 8.89 -9.90
N LEU A 412 9.66 9.44 -10.95
CA LEU A 412 9.77 8.93 -12.33
C LEU A 412 11.21 9.04 -12.84
N ASP A 413 11.84 10.20 -12.65
CA ASP A 413 13.24 10.43 -13.03
C ASP A 413 14.19 9.52 -12.25
N PHE A 414 13.94 9.34 -10.95
CA PHE A 414 14.69 8.39 -10.13
C PHE A 414 14.58 6.97 -10.70
N ARG A 415 13.38 6.49 -10.96
CA ARG A 415 13.15 5.16 -11.54
C ARG A 415 13.85 5.01 -12.89
N ALA A 416 13.70 5.99 -13.79
CA ALA A 416 14.30 5.95 -15.13
C ALA A 416 15.83 5.82 -15.06
N ASN A 417 16.46 6.55 -14.14
CA ASN A 417 17.91 6.50 -13.93
C ASN A 417 18.38 5.21 -13.23
N HIS A 418 17.47 4.41 -12.67
CA HIS A 418 17.75 3.16 -11.96
C HIS A 418 17.15 1.92 -12.65
N ILE A 419 16.91 2.00 -13.95
CA ILE A 419 16.67 0.83 -14.82
C ILE A 419 17.92 0.65 -15.66
N THR A 420 18.64 -0.47 -15.50
CA THR A 420 19.86 -0.76 -16.22
C THR A 420 19.69 -2.01 -17.06
N GLN A 421 19.91 -1.88 -18.36
CA GLN A 421 19.92 -3.01 -19.29
C GLN A 421 21.29 -3.69 -19.26
N VAL A 422 21.30 -5.01 -19.15
CA VAL A 422 22.52 -5.82 -19.17
C VAL A 422 22.37 -7.05 -20.03
N ASP A 423 23.48 -7.53 -20.61
CA ASP A 423 23.53 -8.67 -21.51
C ASP A 423 24.48 -9.79 -21.03
N SER A 424 25.06 -9.63 -19.84
CA SER A 424 25.91 -10.64 -19.20
C SER A 424 25.66 -10.76 -17.72
N PHE A 425 25.93 -11.94 -17.15
CA PHE A 425 25.75 -12.18 -15.73
C PHE A 425 26.75 -11.40 -14.84
N ASP A 426 27.94 -11.12 -15.34
CA ASP A 426 28.92 -10.31 -14.63
C ASP A 426 28.45 -8.85 -14.55
N ALA A 427 27.96 -8.27 -15.65
CA ALA A 427 27.33 -6.95 -15.62
C ALA A 427 26.10 -6.91 -14.69
N PHE A 428 25.31 -7.98 -14.67
CA PHE A 428 24.17 -8.11 -13.78
C PHE A 428 24.59 -8.01 -12.29
N LYS A 429 25.63 -8.75 -11.89
CA LYS A 429 26.16 -8.70 -10.52
C LYS A 429 26.73 -7.33 -10.17
N THR A 430 27.47 -6.72 -11.08
CA THR A 430 28.05 -5.38 -10.90
C THR A 430 26.95 -4.33 -10.64
N VAL A 431 25.87 -4.35 -11.41
CA VAL A 431 24.75 -3.41 -11.20
C VAL A 431 24.09 -3.62 -9.84
N LEU A 432 23.93 -4.86 -9.40
CA LEU A 432 23.35 -5.16 -8.08
C LEU A 432 24.20 -4.67 -6.90
N GLU A 433 25.50 -4.60 -7.07
CA GLU A 433 26.43 -4.18 -6.03
C GLU A 433 26.63 -2.66 -6.02
N GLU A 434 26.78 -2.04 -7.19
CA GLU A 434 27.23 -0.66 -7.32
C GLU A 434 26.08 0.35 -7.50
N LYS A 435 25.03 -0.02 -8.24
CA LYS A 435 23.99 0.93 -8.67
C LYS A 435 22.63 0.65 -8.05
N THR A 436 22.29 -0.63 -7.83
CA THR A 436 20.96 -1.08 -7.41
C THR A 436 19.85 -0.73 -8.44
N GLY A 437 18.59 -0.91 -8.12
CA GLY A 437 17.46 -0.61 -9.01
C GLY A 437 17.00 -1.82 -9.80
N PHE A 438 16.24 -1.55 -10.84
CA PHE A 438 15.79 -2.60 -11.77
C PHE A 438 16.87 -2.96 -12.77
N ILE A 439 17.01 -4.24 -13.04
CA ILE A 439 17.87 -4.77 -14.10
C ILE A 439 16.99 -5.37 -15.18
N SER A 440 17.08 -4.83 -16.39
CA SER A 440 16.45 -5.36 -17.59
C SER A 440 17.38 -6.35 -18.25
N ALA A 441 17.02 -7.63 -18.24
CA ALA A 441 17.88 -8.69 -18.76
C ALA A 441 17.07 -9.82 -19.40
N HIS A 442 17.68 -10.50 -20.37
CA HIS A 442 17.10 -11.69 -20.98
C HIS A 442 17.07 -12.88 -20.03
N TRP A 443 15.96 -13.60 -20.03
CA TRP A 443 15.70 -14.81 -19.27
C TRP A 443 15.13 -15.90 -20.19
N ASP A 444 15.57 -17.14 -20.01
CA ASP A 444 15.19 -18.27 -20.87
C ASP A 444 13.78 -18.85 -20.61
N GLY A 445 13.02 -18.24 -19.70
CA GLY A 445 11.66 -18.65 -19.38
C GLY A 445 11.55 -19.84 -18.44
N THR A 446 12.68 -20.34 -17.89
CA THR A 446 12.67 -21.53 -17.05
C THR A 446 12.72 -21.20 -15.54
N PRO A 447 11.94 -21.92 -14.70
CA PRO A 447 12.01 -21.77 -13.24
C PRO A 447 13.40 -22.07 -12.67
N GLU A 448 14.11 -23.05 -13.23
CA GLU A 448 15.44 -23.48 -12.78
C GLU A 448 16.46 -22.32 -12.90
N THR A 449 16.42 -21.58 -13.98
CA THR A 449 17.29 -20.41 -14.18
C THR A 449 16.91 -19.27 -13.24
N GLU A 450 15.61 -19.02 -13.05
CA GLU A 450 15.09 -18.03 -12.11
C GLU A 450 15.57 -18.31 -10.68
N ASP A 451 15.41 -19.55 -10.22
CA ASP A 451 15.84 -19.97 -8.88
C ASP A 451 17.37 -19.85 -8.70
N LYS A 452 18.15 -20.19 -9.70
CA LYS A 452 19.63 -20.05 -9.66
C LYS A 452 20.07 -18.60 -9.54
N ILE A 453 19.48 -17.69 -10.32
CA ILE A 453 19.76 -16.26 -10.21
C ILE A 453 19.39 -15.75 -8.82
N LYS A 454 18.22 -16.13 -8.28
CA LYS A 454 17.77 -15.77 -6.94
C LYS A 454 18.71 -16.32 -5.84
N GLU A 455 19.16 -17.56 -5.95
CA GLU A 455 20.09 -18.18 -5.03
C GLU A 455 21.42 -17.40 -4.96
N LEU A 456 21.97 -17.08 -6.13
CA LEU A 456 23.30 -16.45 -6.26
C LEU A 456 23.32 -14.95 -5.93
N THR A 457 22.21 -14.24 -6.19
CA THR A 457 22.19 -12.77 -6.18
C THR A 457 21.22 -12.15 -5.20
N LYS A 458 20.25 -12.92 -4.71
CA LYS A 458 19.07 -12.46 -3.95
C LYS A 458 18.14 -11.52 -4.75
N ALA A 459 18.39 -11.33 -6.04
CA ALA A 459 17.47 -10.65 -6.94
C ALA A 459 16.42 -11.65 -7.46
N THR A 460 15.18 -11.19 -7.60
CA THR A 460 14.06 -11.95 -8.16
C THR A 460 13.57 -11.28 -9.44
N ILE A 461 12.92 -12.05 -10.30
CA ILE A 461 12.16 -11.47 -11.41
C ILE A 461 10.95 -10.75 -10.81
N ARG A 462 10.94 -9.43 -10.93
CA ARG A 462 9.83 -8.62 -10.40
C ARG A 462 8.59 -8.74 -11.25
N CYS A 463 8.77 -8.59 -12.55
CA CYS A 463 7.71 -8.82 -13.54
C CYS A 463 8.26 -8.93 -14.96
N ILE A 464 7.41 -9.40 -15.83
CA ILE A 464 7.49 -9.24 -17.29
C ILE A 464 6.63 -8.01 -17.60
N PRO A 465 7.21 -6.85 -17.99
CA PRO A 465 6.41 -5.65 -18.25
C PRO A 465 5.37 -5.88 -19.34
N ILE A 466 4.16 -5.37 -19.15
CA ILE A 466 3.05 -5.56 -20.09
C ILE A 466 3.35 -4.93 -21.47
N ASP A 467 4.07 -3.81 -21.47
CA ASP A 467 4.48 -3.06 -22.65
C ASP A 467 5.82 -3.48 -23.24
N SER A 468 6.43 -4.57 -22.71
CA SER A 468 7.70 -5.06 -23.22
C SER A 468 7.57 -5.56 -24.67
N LYS A 469 8.56 -5.18 -25.49
CA LYS A 469 8.66 -5.65 -26.86
C LYS A 469 9.37 -7.00 -26.89
N LEU A 470 8.97 -7.85 -27.82
CA LEU A 470 9.73 -9.05 -28.14
C LEU A 470 11.08 -8.62 -28.72
N GLU A 471 12.14 -9.20 -28.19
CA GLU A 471 13.52 -8.95 -28.59
C GLU A 471 14.29 -10.27 -28.50
N ASP A 472 14.86 -10.69 -29.61
CA ASP A 472 15.71 -11.88 -29.63
C ASP A 472 17.03 -11.60 -28.86
N GLY A 473 17.38 -12.51 -28.00
CA GLY A 473 18.60 -12.38 -27.18
C GLY A 473 19.00 -13.69 -26.52
N VAL A 474 19.85 -13.60 -25.55
CA VAL A 474 20.40 -14.75 -24.84
C VAL A 474 20.25 -14.52 -23.34
N CYS A 475 19.75 -15.51 -22.62
CA CYS A 475 19.62 -15.47 -21.18
C CYS A 475 20.97 -15.15 -20.53
N VAL A 476 21.00 -14.14 -19.67
CA VAL A 476 22.22 -13.64 -19.02
C VAL A 476 22.94 -14.69 -18.17
N TYR A 477 22.23 -15.70 -17.69
CA TYR A 477 22.78 -16.76 -16.84
C TYR A 477 23.02 -18.06 -17.61
N SER A 478 22.00 -18.61 -18.28
CA SER A 478 22.07 -19.93 -18.90
C SER A 478 22.71 -19.93 -20.29
N GLY A 479 22.78 -18.78 -20.95
CA GLY A 479 23.23 -18.69 -22.32
C GLY A 479 22.24 -19.24 -23.38
N LYS A 480 21.05 -19.67 -22.97
CA LYS A 480 20.01 -20.16 -23.88
C LYS A 480 19.30 -19.01 -24.58
N PRO A 481 18.68 -19.28 -25.76
CA PRO A 481 17.86 -18.28 -26.45
C PRO A 481 16.75 -17.72 -25.56
N SER A 482 16.47 -16.45 -25.73
CA SER A 482 15.39 -15.73 -25.06
C SER A 482 14.78 -14.75 -26.07
N THR A 483 13.47 -14.57 -25.99
CA THR A 483 12.73 -13.63 -26.85
C THR A 483 12.22 -12.40 -26.09
N GLN A 484 12.57 -12.28 -24.80
CA GLN A 484 12.02 -11.23 -23.96
C GLN A 484 12.95 -10.88 -22.80
N ARG A 485 13.07 -9.57 -22.53
CA ARG A 485 13.69 -9.08 -21.29
C ARG A 485 12.65 -9.04 -20.20
N VAL A 486 13.10 -9.31 -18.99
CA VAL A 486 12.33 -9.19 -17.76
C VAL A 486 13.03 -8.25 -16.76
N LEU A 487 12.34 -7.81 -15.75
CA LEU A 487 12.90 -6.93 -14.73
C LEU A 487 13.25 -7.71 -13.47
N PHE A 488 14.53 -7.65 -13.12
CA PHE A 488 15.06 -8.17 -11.87
C PHE A 488 15.31 -7.03 -10.88
N ALA A 489 15.16 -7.31 -9.59
CA ALA A 489 15.64 -6.45 -8.51
C ALA A 489 15.70 -7.20 -7.19
N LYS A 490 16.51 -6.68 -6.24
CA LYS A 490 16.28 -6.99 -4.83
C LYS A 490 14.99 -6.31 -4.37
N ALA A 491 14.24 -6.93 -3.46
CA ALA A 491 12.91 -6.47 -3.08
C ALA A 491 12.67 -6.48 -1.57
N TYR A 492 11.64 -5.76 -1.16
CA TYR A 492 11.08 -5.76 0.18
C TYR A 492 10.17 -6.95 0.43
#